data_1eeb8cbdf986d58944b6b942aa6da9a1
#
_entry.id   1eeb8cbdf986d58944b6b942aa6da9a1
#
_cell.length_a   1.000
_cell.length_b   1.000
_cell.length_c   1.000
_cell.angle_alpha   90.00
_cell.angle_beta   90.00
_cell.angle_gamma   90.00
#
_symmetry.space_group_name_H-M   'P 1'
#
loop_
_entity.id
_entity.type
_entity.pdbx_description
1 polymer ?
#
loop_
_entity_poly.entity_id
_entity_poly.type
_entity_poly.pdbx_seq_one_letter_code
_entity_poly.pdbx_strand_id
1 'polypeptide(L)'
;MRKLLLLIIVFVSSLPLFAQGAPPQNKADAPYVMEYYYKVQWGHQQEFLDLFLKNHYPLLKKGVESGEMLSVKVVTPSNHMTEDARWDYRVTITFKNSTVATTDNPDEDKWRKELWPDEEKYKHEEQRRFEILMAHWDLPVSDITPAK
;
A
#
# COMPACT_ATOMS: atom_id res chain seq x y z
N MET A 1 -46.55 -3.73 -70.99
CA MET A 1 -46.60 -3.83 -69.52
C MET A 1 -45.15 -3.69 -69.01
N ARG A 2 -44.79 -2.49 -68.56
CA ARG A 2 -43.43 -2.18 -68.03
C ARG A 2 -43.46 -2.42 -66.52
N LYS A 3 -42.69 -3.38 -66.03
CA LYS A 3 -42.50 -3.63 -64.58
C LYS A 3 -41.47 -2.65 -64.08
N LEU A 4 -41.91 -1.73 -63.21
CA LEU A 4 -41.04 -0.76 -62.46
C LEU A 4 -40.46 -1.50 -61.27
N LEU A 5 -39.11 -1.69 -61.25
CA LEU A 5 -38.37 -2.28 -60.11
C LEU A 5 -38.00 -1.15 -59.17
N LEU A 6 -38.61 -1.15 -57.98
CA LEU A 6 -38.33 -0.17 -56.94
C LEU A 6 -37.09 -0.66 -56.13
N LEU A 7 -35.98 0.05 -56.27
CA LEU A 7 -34.73 -0.24 -55.52
C LEU A 7 -34.81 0.51 -54.18
N ILE A 8 -34.99 -0.24 -53.07
CA ILE A 8 -34.98 0.35 -51.74
C ILE A 8 -33.51 0.35 -51.29
N ILE A 9 -32.90 1.55 -51.22
CA ILE A 9 -31.58 1.77 -50.63
C ILE A 9 -31.74 1.94 -49.12
N VAL A 10 -31.33 0.93 -48.33
CA VAL A 10 -31.26 1.00 -46.89
C VAL A 10 -29.96 1.72 -46.49
N PHE A 11 -30.11 2.95 -46.05
CA PHE A 11 -29.01 3.76 -45.50
C PHE A 11 -28.73 3.30 -44.03
N VAL A 12 -27.74 2.44 -43.85
CA VAL A 12 -27.26 2.05 -42.54
C VAL A 12 -26.37 3.20 -41.99
N SER A 13 -26.94 4.10 -41.21
CA SER A 13 -26.19 5.12 -40.49
C SER A 13 -25.43 4.47 -39.33
N SER A 14 -24.13 4.26 -39.50
CA SER A 14 -23.21 3.89 -38.39
C SER A 14 -23.06 5.11 -37.45
N LEU A 15 -23.73 5.09 -36.33
CA LEU A 15 -23.48 6.04 -35.24
C LEU A 15 -22.11 5.77 -34.64
N PRO A 16 -21.21 6.76 -34.48
CA PRO A 16 -19.96 6.57 -33.80
C PRO A 16 -20.27 6.24 -32.31
N LEU A 17 -19.80 5.07 -31.86
CA LEU A 17 -19.80 4.70 -30.46
C LEU A 17 -18.77 5.59 -29.77
N PHE A 18 -19.20 6.70 -29.17
CA PHE A 18 -18.33 7.47 -28.29
C PHE A 18 -17.98 6.56 -27.11
N ALA A 19 -16.71 6.11 -27.05
CA ALA A 19 -16.17 5.49 -25.87
C ALA A 19 -16.33 6.49 -24.71
N GLN A 20 -17.29 6.25 -23.84
CA GLN A 20 -17.40 7.00 -22.58
C GLN A 20 -16.14 6.70 -21.79
N GLY A 21 -15.25 7.68 -21.68
CA GLY A 21 -14.11 7.61 -20.77
C GLY A 21 -14.62 7.25 -19.38
N ALA A 22 -13.90 6.39 -18.67
CA ALA A 22 -14.23 6.06 -17.29
C ALA A 22 -14.46 7.38 -16.50
N PRO A 23 -15.48 7.45 -15.63
CA PRO A 23 -15.72 8.64 -14.83
C PRO A 23 -14.43 9.01 -14.07
N PRO A 24 -14.13 10.30 -13.87
CA PRO A 24 -12.93 10.72 -13.13
C PRO A 24 -13.00 10.10 -11.74
N GLN A 25 -12.00 9.26 -11.45
CA GLN A 25 -11.87 8.64 -10.14
C GLN A 25 -11.63 9.76 -9.11
N ASN A 26 -12.46 9.84 -8.09
CA ASN A 26 -12.26 10.78 -7.00
C ASN A 26 -10.90 10.45 -6.34
N LYS A 27 -10.01 11.43 -6.25
CA LYS A 27 -8.67 11.23 -5.66
C LYS A 27 -8.72 10.67 -4.24
N ALA A 28 -9.79 10.96 -3.50
CA ALA A 28 -10.02 10.41 -2.15
C ALA A 28 -10.29 8.90 -2.15
N ASP A 29 -10.74 8.32 -3.27
CA ASP A 29 -11.05 6.88 -3.40
C ASP A 29 -9.93 6.10 -4.09
N ALA A 30 -8.87 6.78 -4.54
CA ALA A 30 -7.73 6.12 -5.17
C ALA A 30 -6.83 5.44 -4.13
N PRO A 31 -6.17 4.32 -4.49
CA PRO A 31 -5.15 3.72 -3.64
C PRO A 31 -4.10 4.74 -3.20
N TYR A 32 -3.70 4.64 -1.93
CA TYR A 32 -2.73 5.54 -1.33
C TYR A 32 -1.51 4.76 -0.86
N VAL A 33 -0.33 5.16 -1.29
CA VAL A 33 0.91 4.42 -1.04
C VAL A 33 1.75 5.17 -0.02
N MET A 34 2.18 4.46 1.02
CA MET A 34 3.14 4.92 2.01
C MET A 34 4.38 4.03 2.00
N GLU A 35 5.54 4.64 2.14
CA GLU A 35 6.80 3.95 2.35
C GLU A 35 7.36 4.30 3.73
N TYR A 36 7.71 3.26 4.49
CA TYR A 36 8.23 3.31 5.84
C TYR A 36 9.66 2.81 5.83
N TYR A 37 10.61 3.67 6.17
CA TYR A 37 12.03 3.37 6.14
C TYR A 37 12.58 3.21 7.55
N TYR A 38 13.41 2.21 7.75
CA TYR A 38 14.03 1.88 9.02
C TYR A 38 15.54 1.83 8.87
N LYS A 39 16.27 2.64 9.65
CA LYS A 39 17.70 2.60 9.81
C LYS A 39 18.01 2.04 11.19
N VAL A 40 18.66 0.89 11.24
CA VAL A 40 18.91 0.13 12.47
C VAL A 40 20.36 0.29 12.92
N GLN A 41 20.64 0.21 14.21
CA GLN A 41 21.99 0.19 14.75
C GLN A 41 22.78 -1.00 14.16
N TRP A 42 24.06 -0.77 13.86
CA TRP A 42 24.92 -1.81 13.33
C TRP A 42 24.98 -3.03 14.27
N GLY A 43 24.85 -4.22 13.68
CA GLY A 43 24.81 -5.47 14.42
C GLY A 43 23.42 -5.89 14.92
N HIS A 44 22.40 -5.03 14.83
CA HIS A 44 21.04 -5.28 15.31
C HIS A 44 20.02 -5.47 14.19
N GLN A 45 20.45 -5.54 12.92
CA GLN A 45 19.51 -5.62 11.78
C GLN A 45 18.63 -6.88 11.88
N GLN A 46 19.23 -8.03 12.17
CA GLN A 46 18.47 -9.28 12.28
C GLN A 46 17.51 -9.26 13.48
N GLU A 47 17.97 -8.75 14.63
CA GLU A 47 17.12 -8.59 15.83
C GLU A 47 15.91 -7.71 15.53
N PHE A 48 16.12 -6.58 14.83
CA PHE A 48 15.03 -5.72 14.41
C PHE A 48 14.03 -6.44 13.52
N LEU A 49 14.53 -7.16 12.51
CA LEU A 49 13.67 -7.90 11.58
C LEU A 49 12.83 -8.96 12.30
N ASP A 50 13.45 -9.71 13.21
CA ASP A 50 12.76 -10.75 13.99
C ASP A 50 11.65 -10.16 14.85
N LEU A 51 11.93 -9.04 15.55
CA LEU A 51 10.92 -8.32 16.34
C LEU A 51 9.82 -7.72 15.46
N PHE A 52 10.17 -7.13 14.32
CA PHE A 52 9.21 -6.60 13.36
C PHE A 52 8.27 -7.68 12.82
N LEU A 53 8.83 -8.80 12.37
CA LEU A 53 8.03 -9.92 11.83
C LEU A 53 7.15 -10.58 12.90
N LYS A 54 7.58 -10.56 14.15
CA LYS A 54 6.85 -11.14 15.27
C LYS A 54 5.76 -10.22 15.80
N ASN A 55 6.06 -8.93 15.99
CA ASN A 55 5.23 -8.03 16.79
C ASN A 55 4.55 -6.91 15.97
N HIS A 56 4.97 -6.67 14.74
CA HIS A 56 4.37 -5.62 13.90
C HIS A 56 3.73 -6.16 12.63
N TYR A 57 4.42 -7.02 11.91
CA TYR A 57 3.94 -7.56 10.64
C TYR A 57 2.58 -8.29 10.74
N PRO A 58 2.24 -9.01 11.84
CA PRO A 58 0.92 -9.62 11.98
C PRO A 58 -0.23 -8.61 12.01
N LEU A 59 -0.05 -7.40 12.56
CA LEU A 59 -1.04 -6.32 12.46
C LEU A 59 -1.25 -5.86 11.03
N LEU A 60 -0.16 -5.69 10.28
CA LEU A 60 -0.24 -5.34 8.86
C LEU A 60 -0.99 -6.41 8.05
N LYS A 61 -0.81 -7.69 8.39
CA LYS A 61 -1.59 -8.79 7.78
C LYS A 61 -3.08 -8.67 8.09
N LYS A 62 -3.44 -8.32 9.33
CA LYS A 62 -4.84 -8.05 9.70
C LYS A 62 -5.43 -6.89 8.87
N GLY A 63 -4.66 -5.83 8.65
CA GLY A 63 -5.06 -4.72 7.77
C GLY A 63 -5.30 -5.15 6.31
N VAL A 64 -4.51 -6.12 5.80
CA VAL A 64 -4.75 -6.71 4.48
C VAL A 64 -6.00 -7.60 4.49
N GLU A 65 -6.19 -8.43 5.50
CA GLU A 65 -7.37 -9.31 5.66
C GLU A 65 -8.67 -8.51 5.78
N SER A 66 -8.64 -7.34 6.44
CA SER A 66 -9.81 -6.44 6.56
C SER A 66 -10.12 -5.66 5.27
N GLY A 67 -9.18 -5.62 4.31
CA GLY A 67 -9.30 -4.85 3.08
C GLY A 67 -8.99 -3.36 3.23
N GLU A 68 -8.46 -2.91 4.37
CA GLU A 68 -7.96 -1.54 4.56
C GLU A 68 -6.64 -1.32 3.84
N MET A 69 -5.80 -2.35 3.83
CA MET A 69 -4.56 -2.40 3.06
C MET A 69 -4.75 -3.34 1.86
N LEU A 70 -4.38 -2.87 0.68
CA LEU A 70 -4.41 -3.68 -0.55
C LEU A 70 -3.16 -4.55 -0.67
N SER A 71 -2.03 -4.08 -0.13
CA SER A 71 -0.79 -4.84 -0.11
C SER A 71 0.19 -4.29 0.93
N VAL A 72 1.05 -5.18 1.42
CA VAL A 72 2.22 -4.87 2.25
C VAL A 72 3.43 -5.55 1.66
N LYS A 73 4.51 -4.81 1.44
CA LYS A 73 5.77 -5.33 0.91
C LYS A 73 6.93 -4.88 1.81
N VAL A 74 7.73 -5.83 2.26
CA VAL A 74 8.95 -5.58 3.04
C VAL A 74 10.16 -5.91 2.18
N VAL A 75 11.13 -5.00 2.13
CA VAL A 75 12.37 -5.18 1.35
C VAL A 75 13.58 -4.72 2.14
N THR A 76 14.75 -5.26 1.78
CA THR A 76 16.06 -4.83 2.24
C THR A 76 16.96 -4.57 1.02
N PRO A 77 17.92 -3.62 1.09
CA PRO A 77 18.89 -3.42 0.02
C PRO A 77 19.74 -4.67 -0.24
N SER A 78 20.03 -4.95 -1.50
CA SER A 78 20.93 -6.05 -1.88
C SER A 78 22.41 -5.65 -1.81
N ASN A 79 22.70 -4.33 -1.78
CA ASN A 79 24.06 -3.79 -1.78
C ASN A 79 24.26 -2.79 -0.64
N HIS A 80 25.53 -2.53 -0.31
CA HIS A 80 25.90 -1.53 0.67
C HIS A 80 25.54 -0.12 0.22
N MET A 81 25.13 0.71 1.18
CA MET A 81 24.87 2.13 1.02
C MET A 81 25.82 2.92 1.91
N THR A 82 26.03 4.20 1.62
CA THR A 82 26.73 5.11 2.51
C THR A 82 25.95 5.31 3.81
N GLU A 83 26.68 5.54 4.94
CA GLU A 83 26.04 5.62 6.25
C GLU A 83 24.98 6.71 6.34
N ASP A 84 25.17 7.85 5.68
CA ASP A 84 24.25 8.97 5.64
C ASP A 84 22.98 8.69 4.84
N ALA A 85 23.07 7.84 3.78
CA ALA A 85 21.93 7.47 2.93
C ALA A 85 21.33 6.10 3.26
N ARG A 86 21.94 5.35 4.20
CA ARG A 86 21.57 3.98 4.52
C ARG A 86 20.18 3.87 5.15
N TRP A 87 19.43 2.92 4.65
CA TRP A 87 18.30 2.29 5.32
C TRP A 87 18.48 0.77 5.27
N ASP A 88 17.96 0.05 6.26
CA ASP A 88 18.11 -1.40 6.36
C ASP A 88 16.85 -2.14 5.90
N TYR A 89 15.68 -1.58 6.21
CA TYR A 89 14.39 -2.12 5.79
C TYR A 89 13.49 -1.02 5.27
N ARG A 90 12.68 -1.36 4.27
CA ARG A 90 11.60 -0.53 3.78
C ARG A 90 10.32 -1.35 3.72
N VAL A 91 9.25 -0.83 4.27
CA VAL A 91 7.90 -1.38 4.15
C VAL A 91 7.10 -0.46 3.24
N THR A 92 6.53 -1.02 2.18
CA THR A 92 5.60 -0.29 1.32
C THR A 92 4.20 -0.82 1.59
N ILE A 93 3.30 0.05 2.00
CA ILE A 93 1.89 -0.26 2.22
C ILE A 93 1.05 0.49 1.19
N THR A 94 0.23 -0.25 0.46
CA THR A 94 -0.81 0.33 -0.38
C THR A 94 -2.13 0.26 0.36
N PHE A 95 -2.62 1.40 0.82
CA PHE A 95 -3.93 1.52 1.47
C PHE A 95 -5.03 1.63 0.44
N LYS A 96 -6.25 1.27 0.84
CA LYS A 96 -7.45 1.41 0.01
C LYS A 96 -7.65 2.84 -0.49
N ASN A 97 -7.38 3.83 0.36
CA ASN A 97 -7.41 5.25 0.04
C ASN A 97 -6.67 6.07 1.11
N SER A 98 -6.55 7.38 0.90
CA SER A 98 -5.86 8.27 1.82
C SER A 98 -6.54 8.40 3.18
N THR A 99 -7.87 8.34 3.25
CA THR A 99 -8.62 8.41 4.51
C THR A 99 -8.26 7.24 5.41
N VAL A 100 -8.25 6.03 4.86
CA VAL A 100 -7.84 4.82 5.61
C VAL A 100 -6.39 4.93 6.08
N ALA A 101 -5.48 5.46 5.25
CA ALA A 101 -4.08 5.61 5.59
C ALA A 101 -3.80 6.62 6.72
N THR A 102 -4.69 7.58 6.95
CA THR A 102 -4.48 8.69 7.89
C THR A 102 -5.46 8.70 9.08
N THR A 103 -6.29 7.67 9.19
CA THR A 103 -7.23 7.51 10.30
C THR A 103 -6.86 6.29 11.12
N ASP A 104 -6.91 6.43 12.44
CA ASP A 104 -6.68 5.30 13.34
C ASP A 104 -7.70 4.19 13.08
N ASN A 105 -7.22 2.96 13.02
CA ASN A 105 -8.08 1.80 12.84
C ASN A 105 -8.75 1.46 14.18
N PRO A 106 -10.09 1.48 14.27
CA PRO A 106 -10.81 1.18 15.50
C PRO A 106 -10.65 -0.26 15.98
N ASP A 107 -10.30 -1.19 15.09
CA ASP A 107 -10.12 -2.61 15.42
C ASP A 107 -8.67 -2.96 15.82
N GLU A 108 -7.70 -2.05 15.69
CA GLU A 108 -6.29 -2.34 15.94
C GLU A 108 -6.03 -2.81 17.36
N ASP A 109 -6.63 -2.17 18.36
CA ASP A 109 -6.51 -2.56 19.77
C ASP A 109 -7.04 -3.98 20.02
N LYS A 110 -8.13 -4.35 19.36
CA LYS A 110 -8.69 -5.69 19.44
C LYS A 110 -7.74 -6.70 18.81
N TRP A 111 -7.23 -6.42 17.60
CA TRP A 111 -6.28 -7.29 16.93
C TRP A 111 -4.99 -7.48 17.73
N ARG A 112 -4.49 -6.40 18.34
CA ARG A 112 -3.29 -6.47 19.19
C ARG A 112 -3.48 -7.41 20.38
N LYS A 113 -4.61 -7.31 21.09
CA LYS A 113 -4.93 -8.18 22.21
C LYS A 113 -5.12 -9.65 21.79
N GLU A 114 -5.70 -9.88 20.63
CA GLU A 114 -5.85 -11.23 20.06
C GLU A 114 -4.49 -11.84 19.68
N LEU A 115 -3.61 -11.06 19.07
CA LEU A 115 -2.30 -11.51 18.59
C LEU A 115 -1.31 -11.72 19.73
N TRP A 116 -1.34 -10.84 20.74
CA TRP A 116 -0.41 -10.86 21.87
C TRP A 116 -1.13 -10.74 23.19
N PRO A 117 -1.66 -11.88 23.72
CA PRO A 117 -2.33 -11.89 25.03
C PRO A 117 -1.42 -11.48 26.19
N ASP A 118 -0.10 -11.74 26.09
CA ASP A 118 0.91 -11.23 27.03
C ASP A 118 1.32 -9.82 26.62
N GLU A 119 0.50 -8.84 27.01
CA GLU A 119 0.71 -7.43 26.67
C GLU A 119 2.04 -6.87 27.20
N GLU A 120 2.50 -7.32 28.36
CA GLU A 120 3.75 -6.80 28.94
C GLU A 120 4.96 -7.27 28.13
N LYS A 121 4.97 -8.54 27.71
CA LYS A 121 6.00 -9.04 26.81
C LYS A 121 5.98 -8.33 25.48
N TYR A 122 4.80 -8.13 24.89
CA TYR A 122 4.63 -7.40 23.64
C TYR A 122 5.20 -5.98 23.74
N LYS A 123 4.83 -5.22 24.78
CA LYS A 123 5.32 -3.85 25.01
C LYS A 123 6.84 -3.81 25.15
N HIS A 124 7.42 -4.73 25.93
CA HIS A 124 8.86 -4.81 26.12
C HIS A 124 9.60 -5.09 24.80
N GLU A 125 9.10 -6.01 23.98
CA GLU A 125 9.69 -6.34 22.69
C GLU A 125 9.53 -5.19 21.67
N GLU A 126 8.39 -4.49 21.64
CA GLU A 126 8.21 -3.29 20.83
C GLU A 126 9.11 -2.15 21.27
N GLN A 127 9.24 -1.91 22.58
CA GLN A 127 10.21 -0.94 23.10
C GLN A 127 11.63 -1.30 22.64
N ARG A 128 12.03 -2.57 22.76
CA ARG A 128 13.34 -3.03 22.29
C ARG A 128 13.54 -2.77 20.80
N ARG A 129 12.54 -3.02 19.98
CA ARG A 129 12.58 -2.75 18.54
C ARG A 129 12.84 -1.27 18.23
N PHE A 130 12.26 -0.36 19.01
CA PHE A 130 12.51 1.07 18.85
C PHE A 130 13.87 1.51 19.40
N GLU A 131 14.36 0.92 20.49
CA GLU A 131 15.67 1.23 21.06
C GLU A 131 16.85 0.96 20.11
N ILE A 132 16.72 -0.02 19.23
CA ILE A 132 17.74 -0.36 18.24
C ILE A 132 17.59 0.38 16.91
N LEU A 133 16.58 1.25 16.78
CA LEU A 133 16.47 2.16 15.63
C LEU A 133 17.39 3.36 15.79
N MET A 134 18.04 3.75 14.70
CA MET A 134 18.76 5.02 14.58
C MET A 134 17.87 6.10 13.97
N ALA A 135 17.05 5.72 12.99
CA ALA A 135 16.11 6.61 12.33
C ALA A 135 14.94 5.82 11.73
N HIS A 136 13.80 6.48 11.68
CA HIS A 136 12.58 5.99 11.03
C HIS A 136 11.87 7.17 10.40
N TRP A 137 11.41 7.00 9.15
CA TRP A 137 10.64 8.04 8.46
C TRP A 137 9.62 7.42 7.52
N ASP A 138 8.50 8.12 7.36
CA ASP A 138 7.33 7.71 6.61
C ASP A 138 7.07 8.71 5.48
N LEU A 139 6.92 8.20 4.28
CA LEU A 139 6.74 9.02 3.09
C LEU A 139 5.52 8.59 2.28
N PRO A 140 4.55 9.49 2.03
CA PRO A 140 3.60 9.25 0.97
C PRO A 140 4.29 9.31 -0.39
N VAL A 141 4.01 8.34 -1.25
CA VAL A 141 4.57 8.28 -2.60
C VAL A 141 3.46 8.23 -3.64
N SER A 142 3.73 8.77 -4.81
CA SER A 142 2.80 8.76 -5.95
C SER A 142 3.56 8.46 -7.23
N ASP A 143 2.92 7.72 -8.12
CA ASP A 143 3.46 7.48 -9.45
C ASP A 143 3.46 8.77 -10.27
N ILE A 144 4.57 9.02 -10.96
CA ILE A 144 4.68 10.06 -11.97
C ILE A 144 4.49 9.41 -13.34
N THR A 145 3.38 9.72 -14.01
CA THR A 145 3.17 9.31 -15.40
C THR A 145 3.75 10.41 -16.30
N PRO A 146 4.86 10.18 -17.03
CA PRO A 146 5.38 11.15 -17.97
C PRO A 146 4.34 11.48 -19.04
N ALA A 147 4.19 12.77 -19.35
CA ALA A 147 3.39 13.19 -20.51
C ALA A 147 3.94 12.54 -21.77
N LYS A 148 3.05 11.99 -22.62
CA LYS A 148 3.40 11.43 -23.93
C LYS A 148 3.73 12.53 -24.91
#